data_f1264f183e9734630b8694972117658e
#
_entry.id   f1264f183e9734630b8694972117658e
#
_cell.length_a   1.000
_cell.length_b   1.000
_cell.length_c   1.000
_cell.angle_alpha   90.00
_cell.angle_beta   90.00
_cell.angle_gamma   90.00
#
_symmetry.space_group_name_H-M   'P 1'
#
loop_
_entity.id
_entity.type
_entity.pdbx_description
1 polymer ?
#
loop_
_entity_poly.entity_id
_entity_poly.type
_entity_poly.pdbx_seq_one_letter_code
_entity_poly.pdbx_strand_id
1 'polypeptide(L)'
;MADKEQIKQTAAIVLGCLEKVSSFASTINPLFGIVTTLVGVVREGLVEDEANKLDKDFEQIHDKLESISKQNKKLLDHIRISEIEKNYGDLEKNIEHQYRAFKIMVDGVRKYPEKGEYYRENFKKTYRKQQGRLNLNEYYRAVMEEQGPFGRPILKDYLEHCKRDREIMEARCAHLAYLFHIGLIALMAYYVVTEDDEDEFRDEWSPRVINIETKMQEALDECSKNK
;
A
#
# COMPACT_ATOMS: atom_id res chain seq x y z
N MET A 1 -25.91 9.66 -1.62
CA MET A 1 -25.24 9.13 -0.40
C MET A 1 -24.92 7.67 -0.69
N ALA A 2 -23.62 7.32 -0.75
CA ALA A 2 -23.25 5.92 -0.85
C ALA A 2 -23.93 5.16 0.30
N ASP A 3 -24.49 4.00 0.01
CA ASP A 3 -25.13 3.18 1.02
C ASP A 3 -24.06 2.79 2.04
N LYS A 4 -24.37 2.93 3.34
CA LYS A 4 -23.44 2.56 4.43
C LYS A 4 -22.95 1.12 4.29
N GLU A 5 -23.78 0.26 3.75
CA GLU A 5 -23.45 -1.13 3.47
C GLU A 5 -22.43 -1.28 2.33
N GLN A 6 -22.53 -0.49 1.28
CA GLN A 6 -21.56 -0.43 0.20
C GLN A 6 -20.17 -0.02 0.69
N ILE A 7 -20.11 1.06 1.50
CA ILE A 7 -18.85 1.53 2.11
C ILE A 7 -18.19 0.43 2.93
N LYS A 8 -18.97 -0.31 3.72
CA LYS A 8 -18.46 -1.44 4.49
C LYS A 8 -17.92 -2.56 3.60
N GLN A 9 -18.62 -2.90 2.52
CA GLN A 9 -18.19 -3.94 1.59
C GLN A 9 -16.86 -3.57 0.93
N THR A 10 -16.70 -2.35 0.43
CA THR A 10 -15.43 -1.88 -0.15
C THR A 10 -14.30 -1.92 0.87
N ALA A 11 -14.54 -1.41 2.06
CA ALA A 11 -13.55 -1.43 3.12
C ALA A 11 -13.13 -2.87 3.46
N ALA A 12 -14.07 -3.81 3.56
CA ALA A 12 -13.79 -5.21 3.84
C ALA A 12 -12.94 -5.86 2.73
N ILE A 13 -13.17 -5.53 1.47
CA ILE A 13 -12.41 -6.04 0.33
C ILE A 13 -10.97 -5.51 0.37
N VAL A 14 -10.80 -4.20 0.58
CA VAL A 14 -9.47 -3.58 0.67
C VAL A 14 -8.68 -4.16 1.83
N LEU A 15 -9.31 -4.29 3.00
CA LEU A 15 -8.67 -4.90 4.15
C LEU A 15 -8.30 -6.37 3.90
N GLY A 16 -9.12 -7.11 3.15
CA GLY A 16 -8.77 -8.46 2.71
C GLY A 16 -7.55 -8.51 1.79
N CYS A 17 -7.41 -7.53 0.87
CA CYS A 17 -6.20 -7.39 0.05
C CYS A 17 -4.98 -7.03 0.90
N LEU A 18 -5.11 -6.10 1.84
CA LEU A 18 -4.03 -5.71 2.75
C LEU A 18 -3.58 -6.85 3.65
N GLU A 19 -4.52 -7.67 4.13
CA GLU A 19 -4.23 -8.84 4.94
C GLU A 19 -3.36 -9.86 4.18
N LYS A 20 -3.65 -10.11 2.90
CA LYS A 20 -2.84 -10.99 2.05
C LYS A 20 -1.43 -10.44 1.86
N VAL A 21 -1.29 -9.16 1.47
CA VAL A 21 0.02 -8.53 1.29
C VAL A 21 0.81 -8.54 2.60
N SER A 22 0.17 -8.25 3.74
CA SER A 22 0.83 -8.27 5.05
C SER A 22 1.25 -9.68 5.47
N SER A 23 0.41 -10.68 5.20
CA SER A 23 0.70 -12.09 5.50
C SER A 23 1.95 -12.55 4.76
N PHE A 24 2.04 -12.29 3.46
CA PHE A 24 3.26 -12.57 2.70
C PHE A 24 4.45 -11.79 3.23
N ALA A 25 4.31 -10.48 3.41
CA ALA A 25 5.39 -9.61 3.88
C ALA A 25 5.86 -9.96 5.30
N SER A 26 5.04 -10.61 6.13
CA SER A 26 5.42 -11.09 7.46
C SER A 26 6.50 -12.18 7.44
N THR A 27 6.60 -12.90 6.34
CA THR A 27 7.68 -13.88 6.13
C THR A 27 9.04 -13.22 5.93
N ILE A 28 9.04 -11.95 5.54
CA ILE A 28 10.22 -11.13 5.27
C ILE A 28 10.54 -10.23 6.47
N ASN A 29 9.55 -9.52 6.98
CA ASN A 29 9.68 -8.61 8.11
C ASN A 29 8.57 -8.88 9.13
N PRO A 30 8.89 -9.34 10.37
CA PRO A 30 7.91 -9.71 11.38
C PRO A 30 6.91 -8.61 11.76
N LEU A 31 7.25 -7.32 11.54
CA LEU A 31 6.33 -6.22 11.81
C LEU A 31 5.07 -6.28 10.93
N PHE A 32 5.15 -6.85 9.75
CA PHE A 32 3.97 -7.09 8.92
C PHE A 32 3.00 -8.11 9.52
N GLY A 33 3.48 -9.07 10.33
CA GLY A 33 2.61 -9.97 11.08
C GLY A 33 1.69 -9.22 12.05
N ILE A 34 2.19 -8.16 12.68
CA ILE A 34 1.38 -7.29 13.53
C ILE A 34 0.35 -6.53 12.68
N VAL A 35 0.75 -6.02 11.53
CA VAL A 35 -0.17 -5.34 10.58
C VAL A 35 -1.26 -6.30 10.12
N THR A 36 -0.93 -7.55 9.78
CA THR A 36 -1.90 -8.58 9.38
C THR A 36 -2.96 -8.79 10.47
N THR A 37 -2.52 -8.95 11.72
CA THR A 37 -3.45 -9.14 12.85
C THR A 37 -4.36 -7.92 13.04
N LEU A 38 -3.81 -6.71 12.99
CA LEU A 38 -4.58 -5.47 13.14
C LEU A 38 -5.59 -5.28 11.99
N VAL A 39 -5.20 -5.59 10.76
CA VAL A 39 -6.09 -5.51 9.59
C VAL A 39 -7.26 -6.50 9.74
N GLY A 40 -7.00 -7.72 10.23
CA GLY A 40 -8.05 -8.70 10.52
C GLY A 40 -9.05 -8.18 11.56
N VAL A 41 -8.56 -7.60 12.66
CA VAL A 41 -9.41 -6.99 13.72
C VAL A 41 -10.25 -5.85 13.18
N VAL A 42 -9.68 -4.98 12.34
CA VAL A 42 -10.43 -3.88 11.72
C VAL A 42 -11.52 -4.41 10.79
N ARG A 43 -11.21 -5.43 9.99
CA ARG A 43 -12.19 -6.06 9.10
C ARG A 43 -13.37 -6.67 9.88
N GLU A 44 -13.09 -7.39 10.96
CA GLU A 44 -14.12 -7.95 11.85
C GLU A 44 -14.96 -6.82 12.49
N GLY A 45 -14.32 -5.80 13.04
CA GLY A 45 -15.00 -4.65 13.63
C GLY A 45 -15.92 -3.89 12.68
N LEU A 46 -15.59 -3.83 11.38
CA LEU A 46 -16.47 -3.27 10.35
C LEU A 46 -17.77 -4.05 10.21
N VAL A 47 -17.71 -5.37 10.28
CA VAL A 47 -18.88 -6.25 10.21
C VAL A 47 -19.76 -6.07 11.46
N GLU A 48 -19.15 -5.88 12.63
CA GLU A 48 -19.85 -5.76 13.92
C GLU A 48 -20.30 -4.32 14.26
N ASP A 49 -20.03 -3.32 13.42
CA ASP A 49 -20.37 -1.91 13.64
C ASP A 49 -19.67 -1.26 14.88
N GLU A 50 -18.49 -1.74 15.25
CA GLU A 50 -17.71 -1.22 16.37
C GLU A 50 -16.88 0.04 16.01
N ALA A 51 -17.51 1.13 15.61
CA ALA A 51 -16.86 2.34 15.08
C ALA A 51 -15.78 2.94 16.02
N ASN A 52 -15.98 2.91 17.34
CA ASN A 52 -15.02 3.48 18.31
C ASN A 52 -13.71 2.67 18.41
N LYS A 53 -13.75 1.38 18.09
CA LYS A 53 -12.60 0.49 18.11
C LYS A 53 -11.79 0.63 16.82
N LEU A 54 -12.49 0.79 15.68
CA LEU A 54 -11.88 0.92 14.37
C LEU A 54 -10.86 2.05 14.28
N ASP A 55 -11.16 3.21 14.85
CA ASP A 55 -10.26 4.36 14.85
C ASP A 55 -8.93 4.07 15.51
N LYS A 56 -8.97 3.40 16.68
CA LYS A 56 -7.77 3.04 17.43
C LYS A 56 -6.94 1.99 16.68
N ASP A 57 -7.61 1.05 16.04
CA ASP A 57 -6.95 -0.02 15.30
C ASP A 57 -6.29 0.54 14.03
N PHE A 58 -6.91 1.48 13.33
CA PHE A 58 -6.28 2.18 12.20
C PHE A 58 -5.05 3.01 12.63
N GLU A 59 -5.07 3.67 13.80
CA GLU A 59 -3.88 4.34 14.32
C GLU A 59 -2.73 3.36 14.55
N GLN A 60 -3.01 2.20 15.12
CA GLN A 60 -1.99 1.18 15.36
C GLN A 60 -1.42 0.63 14.05
N ILE A 61 -2.27 0.38 13.04
CA ILE A 61 -1.81 -0.01 11.70
C ILE A 61 -0.85 1.04 11.15
N HIS A 62 -1.24 2.31 11.24
CA HIS A 62 -0.42 3.41 10.75
C HIS A 62 0.93 3.51 11.44
N ASP A 63 0.99 3.43 12.76
CA ASP A 63 2.23 3.48 13.53
C ASP A 63 3.19 2.34 13.16
N LYS A 64 2.63 1.15 12.89
CA LYS A 64 3.42 0.01 12.43
C LYS A 64 3.94 0.20 11.01
N LEU A 65 3.12 0.70 10.09
CA LEU A 65 3.55 1.02 8.73
C LEU A 65 4.64 2.10 8.72
N GLU A 66 4.55 3.12 9.58
CA GLU A 66 5.58 4.13 9.74
C GLU A 66 6.90 3.52 10.28
N SER A 67 6.81 2.60 11.22
CA SER A 67 7.98 1.87 11.74
C SER A 67 8.66 1.04 10.64
N ILE A 68 7.89 0.34 9.82
CA ILE A 68 8.38 -0.43 8.66
C ILE A 68 9.07 0.51 7.67
N SER A 69 8.45 1.64 7.35
CA SER A 69 9.04 2.65 6.45
C SER A 69 10.38 3.15 6.94
N LYS A 70 10.49 3.46 8.24
CA LYS A 70 11.74 3.94 8.86
C LYS A 70 12.85 2.87 8.81
N GLN A 71 12.51 1.61 9.06
CA GLN A 71 13.46 0.50 8.97
C GLN A 71 13.94 0.29 7.52
N ASN A 72 13.01 0.24 6.58
CA ASN A 72 13.33 0.09 5.16
C ASN A 72 14.22 1.22 4.68
N LYS A 73 13.93 2.48 5.01
CA LYS A 73 14.74 3.64 4.62
C LYS A 73 16.17 3.53 5.14
N LYS A 74 16.36 3.17 6.42
CA LYS A 74 17.71 3.00 6.98
C LYS A 74 18.54 1.99 6.21
N LEU A 75 17.97 0.87 5.82
CA LEU A 75 18.68 -0.19 5.11
C LEU A 75 18.88 0.18 3.64
N LEU A 76 17.87 0.74 2.99
CA LEU A 76 17.91 1.07 1.57
C LEU A 76 18.72 2.34 1.26
N ASP A 77 18.88 3.27 2.21
CA ASP A 77 19.75 4.46 2.06
C ASP A 77 21.22 4.07 1.87
N HIS A 78 21.65 2.93 2.40
CA HIS A 78 23.00 2.41 2.20
C HIS A 78 23.17 1.67 0.86
N ILE A 79 22.07 1.33 0.19
CA ILE A 79 22.04 0.51 -1.04
C ILE A 79 21.23 1.24 -2.11
N ARG A 80 21.65 2.48 -2.41
CA ARG A 80 21.01 3.30 -3.42
C ARG A 80 21.22 2.72 -4.81
N ILE A 81 20.14 2.60 -5.56
CA ILE A 81 20.15 2.24 -6.96
C ILE A 81 19.62 3.47 -7.74
N SER A 82 20.55 4.27 -8.24
CA SER A 82 20.25 5.56 -8.91
C SER A 82 19.29 5.40 -10.07
N GLU A 83 19.32 4.28 -10.78
CA GLU A 83 18.41 4.00 -11.89
C GLU A 83 16.99 3.77 -11.39
N ILE A 84 16.80 3.05 -10.29
CA ILE A 84 15.50 2.83 -9.67
C ILE A 84 14.94 4.14 -9.12
N GLU A 85 15.74 4.93 -8.42
CA GLU A 85 15.32 6.25 -7.94
C GLU A 85 14.90 7.17 -9.08
N LYS A 86 15.60 7.15 -10.19
CA LYS A 86 15.28 7.94 -11.38
C LYS A 86 13.98 7.49 -12.04
N ASN A 87 13.74 6.19 -12.13
CA ASN A 87 12.61 5.63 -12.86
C ASN A 87 11.33 5.59 -12.01
N TYR A 88 11.43 5.24 -10.74
CA TYR A 88 10.28 4.96 -9.87
C TYR A 88 10.11 5.93 -8.70
N GLY A 89 11.15 6.72 -8.37
CA GLY A 89 11.16 7.57 -7.19
C GLY A 89 10.02 8.60 -7.15
N ASP A 90 9.57 9.11 -8.29
CA ASP A 90 8.45 10.05 -8.32
C ASP A 90 7.11 9.34 -8.10
N LEU A 91 6.93 8.12 -8.62
CA LEU A 91 5.74 7.30 -8.33
C LEU A 91 5.65 6.98 -6.84
N GLU A 92 6.76 6.53 -6.24
CA GLU A 92 6.84 6.20 -4.81
C GLU A 92 6.54 7.41 -3.93
N LYS A 93 7.13 8.57 -4.21
CA LYS A 93 6.85 9.84 -3.51
C LYS A 93 5.38 10.25 -3.63
N ASN A 94 4.79 10.09 -4.82
CA ASN A 94 3.39 10.43 -5.03
C ASN A 94 2.47 9.51 -4.20
N ILE A 95 2.75 8.20 -4.14
CA ILE A 95 2.00 7.25 -3.30
C ILE A 95 2.12 7.65 -1.81
N GLU A 96 3.33 7.97 -1.32
CA GLU A 96 3.55 8.47 0.05
C GLU A 96 2.79 9.78 0.32
N HIS A 97 2.75 10.71 -0.64
CA HIS A 97 2.04 11.99 -0.51
C HIS A 97 0.52 11.79 -0.47
N GLN A 98 -0.02 10.89 -1.27
CA GLN A 98 -1.44 10.56 -1.29
C GLN A 98 -1.89 9.95 0.04
N TYR A 99 -1.09 9.06 0.59
CA TYR A 99 -1.33 8.49 1.91
C TYR A 99 -1.24 9.54 3.04
N ARG A 100 -0.27 10.46 2.96
CA ARG A 100 -0.17 11.59 3.89
C ARG A 100 -1.39 12.51 3.80
N ALA A 101 -1.89 12.78 2.60
CA ALA A 101 -3.11 13.56 2.42
C ALA A 101 -4.34 12.87 3.03
N PHE A 102 -4.43 11.54 2.91
CA PHE A 102 -5.43 10.74 3.60
C PHE A 102 -5.35 10.92 5.14
N LYS A 103 -4.15 10.81 5.72
CA LYS A 103 -3.96 11.02 7.16
C LYS A 103 -4.41 12.41 7.61
N ILE A 104 -4.00 13.44 6.88
CA ILE A 104 -4.41 14.82 7.19
C ILE A 104 -5.95 14.95 7.16
N MET A 105 -6.62 14.26 6.24
CA MET A 105 -8.08 14.23 6.19
C MET A 105 -8.65 13.56 7.45
N VAL A 106 -8.17 12.38 7.82
CA VAL A 106 -8.65 11.66 9.01
C VAL A 106 -8.45 12.46 10.28
N ASP A 107 -7.25 12.98 10.50
CA ASP A 107 -6.91 13.79 11.67
C ASP A 107 -7.74 15.09 11.73
N GLY A 108 -7.95 15.71 10.58
CA GLY A 108 -8.75 16.93 10.46
C GLY A 108 -10.23 16.70 10.77
N VAL A 109 -10.82 15.63 10.22
CA VAL A 109 -12.23 15.27 10.49
C VAL A 109 -12.45 14.92 11.97
N ARG A 110 -11.49 14.21 12.59
CA ARG A 110 -11.54 13.87 14.03
C ARG A 110 -11.47 15.13 14.91
N LYS A 111 -10.53 16.01 14.64
CA LYS A 111 -10.27 17.19 15.46
C LYS A 111 -11.32 18.27 15.25
N TYR A 112 -11.87 18.41 14.06
CA TYR A 112 -12.82 19.44 13.66
C TYR A 112 -13.95 18.82 12.83
N PRO A 113 -14.88 18.08 13.47
CA PRO A 113 -15.96 17.38 12.74
C PRO A 113 -16.82 18.32 11.89
N GLU A 114 -17.02 19.57 12.35
CA GLU A 114 -17.78 20.60 11.64
C GLU A 114 -17.14 21.05 10.32
N LYS A 115 -15.84 20.76 10.14
CA LYS A 115 -15.08 21.00 8.90
C LYS A 115 -14.82 19.73 8.10
N GLY A 116 -15.52 18.66 8.39
CA GLY A 116 -15.30 17.36 7.78
C GLY A 116 -15.31 17.40 6.25
N GLU A 117 -16.27 18.14 5.65
CA GLU A 117 -16.38 18.29 4.20
C GLU A 117 -15.15 19.01 3.61
N TYR A 118 -14.64 20.04 4.26
CA TYR A 118 -13.43 20.73 3.82
C TYR A 118 -12.22 19.79 3.72
N TYR A 119 -12.01 18.91 4.72
CA TYR A 119 -10.91 17.97 4.72
C TYR A 119 -11.08 16.89 3.65
N ARG A 120 -12.31 16.38 3.44
CA ARG A 120 -12.62 15.42 2.37
C ARG A 120 -12.35 16.02 0.98
N GLU A 121 -12.82 17.24 0.73
CA GLU A 121 -12.59 17.93 -0.55
C GLU A 121 -11.10 18.20 -0.81
N ASN A 122 -10.33 18.58 0.20
CA ASN A 122 -8.88 18.77 0.07
C ASN A 122 -8.16 17.45 -0.27
N PHE A 123 -8.55 16.36 0.37
CA PHE A 123 -8.02 15.04 0.03
C PHE A 123 -8.35 14.65 -1.41
N LYS A 124 -9.62 14.76 -1.83
CA LYS A 124 -10.04 14.48 -3.21
C LYS A 124 -9.22 15.27 -4.24
N LYS A 125 -9.06 16.58 -4.01
CA LYS A 125 -8.28 17.45 -4.90
C LYS A 125 -6.81 17.03 -4.96
N THR A 126 -6.20 16.74 -3.82
CA THR A 126 -4.80 16.32 -3.76
C THR A 126 -4.60 14.99 -4.47
N TYR A 127 -5.45 14.01 -4.21
CA TYR A 127 -5.38 12.67 -4.81
C TYR A 127 -5.52 12.74 -6.34
N ARG A 128 -6.50 13.51 -6.85
CA ARG A 128 -6.71 13.72 -8.30
C ARG A 128 -5.54 14.47 -8.94
N LYS A 129 -5.07 15.56 -8.33
CA LYS A 129 -3.95 16.35 -8.85
C LYS A 129 -2.68 15.53 -8.98
N GLN A 130 -2.45 14.60 -8.08
CA GLN A 130 -1.30 13.70 -8.08
C GLN A 130 -1.56 12.41 -8.87
N GLN A 131 -2.69 12.31 -9.58
CA GLN A 131 -3.04 11.13 -10.40
C GLN A 131 -2.96 9.81 -9.59
N GLY A 132 -3.56 9.79 -8.38
CA GLY A 132 -3.37 8.72 -7.41
C GLY A 132 -3.63 7.31 -7.95
N ARG A 133 -4.76 7.10 -8.62
CA ARG A 133 -5.08 5.81 -9.24
C ARG A 133 -4.05 5.43 -10.32
N LEU A 134 -3.65 6.40 -11.16
CA LEU A 134 -2.67 6.15 -12.22
C LEU A 134 -1.31 5.78 -11.63
N ASN A 135 -0.83 6.49 -10.61
CA ASN A 135 0.46 6.20 -9.97
C ASN A 135 0.50 4.76 -9.40
N LEU A 136 -0.56 4.33 -8.72
CA LEU A 136 -0.61 2.99 -8.15
C LEU A 136 -0.68 1.92 -9.25
N ASN A 137 -1.43 2.17 -10.33
CA ASN A 137 -1.50 1.30 -11.49
C ASN A 137 -0.16 1.20 -12.21
N GLU A 138 0.53 2.32 -12.45
CA GLU A 138 1.86 2.33 -13.07
C GLU A 138 2.89 1.61 -12.19
N TYR A 139 2.80 1.75 -10.87
CA TYR A 139 3.66 1.04 -9.95
C TYR A 139 3.40 -0.47 -9.96
N TYR A 140 2.12 -0.89 -10.06
CA TYR A 140 1.77 -2.28 -10.28
C TYR A 140 2.34 -2.82 -11.59
N ARG A 141 2.21 -2.07 -12.70
CA ARG A 141 2.79 -2.43 -14.00
C ARG A 141 4.31 -2.55 -13.92
N ALA A 142 4.98 -1.68 -13.17
CA ALA A 142 6.41 -1.76 -12.94
C ALA A 142 6.86 -3.09 -12.28
N VAL A 143 6.01 -3.68 -11.46
CA VAL A 143 6.27 -5.00 -10.85
C VAL A 143 6.01 -6.15 -11.84
N MET A 144 4.97 -6.05 -12.68
CA MET A 144 4.41 -7.16 -13.44
C MET A 144 4.94 -7.28 -14.87
N GLU A 145 5.19 -6.15 -15.56
CA GLU A 145 5.37 -6.13 -17.02
C GLU A 145 6.85 -6.21 -17.41
N GLU A 146 7.15 -7.08 -18.39
CA GLU A 146 8.50 -7.17 -18.99
C GLU A 146 8.89 -5.93 -19.79
N GLN A 147 7.89 -5.17 -20.26
CA GLN A 147 8.04 -3.89 -20.94
C GLN A 147 7.18 -2.83 -20.24
N GLY A 148 7.39 -2.67 -18.94
CA GLY A 148 6.76 -1.62 -18.16
C GLY A 148 7.15 -0.22 -18.65
N PRO A 149 6.59 0.86 -18.07
CA PRO A 149 6.83 2.23 -18.51
C PRO A 149 8.33 2.63 -18.54
N PHE A 150 9.19 1.85 -17.87
CA PHE A 150 10.63 2.10 -17.76
C PHE A 150 11.50 0.96 -18.32
N GLY A 151 10.94 0.05 -19.10
CA GLY A 151 11.65 -0.94 -19.90
C GLY A 151 11.66 -2.35 -19.32
N ARG A 152 11.89 -2.55 -18.00
CA ARG A 152 11.91 -3.89 -17.40
C ARG A 152 11.32 -3.88 -15.98
N PRO A 153 10.86 -5.06 -15.48
CA PRO A 153 10.25 -5.15 -14.16
C PRO A 153 11.20 -4.71 -13.05
N ILE A 154 10.69 -3.94 -12.08
CA ILE A 154 11.47 -3.42 -10.94
C ILE A 154 12.15 -4.52 -10.12
N LEU A 155 11.53 -5.70 -10.00
CA LEU A 155 12.11 -6.84 -9.29
C LEU A 155 13.33 -7.42 -9.99
N LYS A 156 13.39 -7.39 -11.34
CA LYS A 156 14.57 -7.77 -12.10
C LYS A 156 15.73 -6.78 -11.89
N ASP A 157 15.42 -5.48 -11.83
CA ASP A 157 16.42 -4.45 -11.51
C ASP A 157 16.96 -4.64 -10.08
N TYR A 158 16.09 -4.96 -9.13
CA TYR A 158 16.53 -5.28 -7.76
C TYR A 158 17.46 -6.49 -7.73
N LEU A 159 17.09 -7.60 -8.39
CA LEU A 159 17.89 -8.82 -8.44
C LEU A 159 19.30 -8.59 -9.01
N GLU A 160 19.40 -7.78 -10.06
CA GLU A 160 20.69 -7.48 -10.69
C GLU A 160 21.57 -6.64 -9.78
N HIS A 161 21.02 -5.57 -9.19
CA HIS A 161 21.77 -4.64 -8.36
C HIS A 161 22.10 -5.18 -6.98
N CYS A 162 21.25 -6.00 -6.38
CA CYS A 162 21.56 -6.66 -5.11
C CYS A 162 22.47 -7.89 -5.28
N LYS A 163 22.90 -8.22 -6.51
CA LYS A 163 23.72 -9.42 -6.82
C LYS A 163 23.14 -10.69 -6.21
N ARG A 164 21.81 -10.78 -6.15
CA ARG A 164 21.05 -11.87 -5.53
C ARG A 164 21.28 -12.04 -4.02
N ASP A 165 21.72 -10.99 -3.35
CA ASP A 165 21.77 -10.95 -1.89
C ASP A 165 20.35 -10.98 -1.33
N ARG A 166 20.06 -12.02 -0.53
CA ARG A 166 18.71 -12.27 -0.03
C ARG A 166 18.25 -11.21 0.94
N GLU A 167 19.10 -10.75 1.84
CA GLU A 167 18.75 -9.74 2.85
C GLU A 167 18.36 -8.42 2.21
N ILE A 168 19.10 -8.01 1.18
CA ILE A 168 18.81 -6.80 0.41
C ILE A 168 17.49 -6.97 -0.34
N MET A 169 17.27 -8.14 -0.97
CA MET A 169 16.05 -8.41 -1.72
C MET A 169 14.81 -8.44 -0.82
N GLU A 170 14.92 -9.02 0.38
CA GLU A 170 13.88 -9.00 1.39
C GLU A 170 13.51 -7.56 1.79
N ALA A 171 14.48 -6.69 2.00
CA ALA A 171 14.23 -5.28 2.29
C ALA A 171 13.55 -4.55 1.12
N ARG A 172 13.90 -4.85 -0.13
CA ARG A 172 13.24 -4.31 -1.33
C ARG A 172 11.80 -4.79 -1.44
N CYS A 173 11.55 -6.08 -1.22
CA CYS A 173 10.19 -6.62 -1.19
C CYS A 173 9.36 -6.03 -0.03
N ALA A 174 9.95 -5.83 1.14
CA ALA A 174 9.28 -5.17 2.26
C ALA A 174 8.90 -3.71 1.92
N HIS A 175 9.76 -3.00 1.20
CA HIS A 175 9.47 -1.64 0.73
C HIS A 175 8.32 -1.62 -0.30
N LEU A 176 8.34 -2.54 -1.27
CA LEU A 176 7.22 -2.72 -2.23
C LEU A 176 5.90 -3.00 -1.50
N ALA A 177 5.90 -3.96 -0.57
CA ALA A 177 4.72 -4.29 0.22
C ALA A 177 4.20 -3.09 1.01
N TYR A 178 5.08 -2.29 1.61
CA TYR A 178 4.72 -1.05 2.29
C TYR A 178 4.04 -0.06 1.34
N LEU A 179 4.59 0.19 0.16
CA LEU A 179 4.01 1.12 -0.81
C LEU A 179 2.65 0.68 -1.31
N PHE A 180 2.45 -0.61 -1.58
CA PHE A 180 1.12 -1.13 -1.93
C PHE A 180 0.12 -1.01 -0.79
N HIS A 181 0.54 -1.20 0.48
CA HIS A 181 -0.32 -0.98 1.63
C HIS A 181 -0.85 0.45 1.69
N ILE A 182 0.05 1.43 1.72
CA ILE A 182 -0.34 2.83 1.83
C ILE A 182 -1.09 3.32 0.59
N GLY A 183 -0.74 2.83 -0.59
CA GLY A 183 -1.41 3.14 -1.84
C GLY A 183 -2.85 2.60 -1.87
N LEU A 184 -3.07 1.36 -1.45
CA LEU A 184 -4.40 0.75 -1.38
C LEU A 184 -5.29 1.43 -0.32
N ILE A 185 -4.73 1.80 0.85
CA ILE A 185 -5.48 2.56 1.86
C ILE A 185 -5.93 3.92 1.31
N ALA A 186 -5.03 4.65 0.64
CA ALA A 186 -5.37 5.95 0.04
C ALA A 186 -6.40 5.81 -1.10
N LEU A 187 -6.29 4.77 -1.92
CA LEU A 187 -7.25 4.47 -2.98
C LEU A 187 -8.63 4.14 -2.41
N MET A 188 -8.71 3.29 -1.39
CA MET A 188 -9.96 2.99 -0.68
C MET A 188 -10.61 4.27 -0.17
N ALA A 189 -9.85 5.10 0.54
CA ALA A 189 -10.36 6.34 1.08
C ALA A 189 -10.90 7.25 -0.04
N TYR A 190 -10.23 7.27 -1.21
CA TYR A 190 -10.68 8.04 -2.36
C TYR A 190 -12.03 7.54 -2.89
N TYR A 191 -12.21 6.22 -3.07
CA TYR A 191 -13.49 5.64 -3.49
C TYR A 191 -14.61 5.98 -2.50
N VAL A 192 -14.36 5.83 -1.20
CA VAL A 192 -15.34 6.16 -0.15
C VAL A 192 -15.78 7.62 -0.19
N VAL A 193 -14.85 8.57 -0.40
CA VAL A 193 -15.18 10.00 -0.40
C VAL A 193 -15.71 10.52 -1.73
N THR A 194 -15.52 9.79 -2.83
CA THR A 194 -16.05 10.15 -4.16
C THR A 194 -17.35 9.46 -4.49
N GLU A 195 -17.73 8.44 -3.72
CA GLU A 195 -18.89 7.59 -4.02
C GLU A 195 -18.76 6.91 -5.40
N ASP A 196 -17.51 6.60 -5.83
CA ASP A 196 -17.24 5.92 -7.08
C ASP A 196 -17.58 4.42 -7.00
N ASP A 197 -17.65 3.75 -8.15
CA ASP A 197 -18.06 2.34 -8.28
C ASP A 197 -17.03 1.40 -7.62
N GLU A 198 -17.47 0.70 -6.59
CA GLU A 198 -16.65 -0.17 -5.74
C GLU A 198 -16.39 -1.55 -6.37
N ASP A 199 -17.27 -2.00 -7.23
CA ASP A 199 -17.10 -3.27 -7.93
C ASP A 199 -15.86 -3.24 -8.82
N GLU A 200 -15.57 -2.08 -9.42
CA GLU A 200 -14.34 -1.87 -10.20
C GLU A 200 -13.08 -2.08 -9.35
N PHE A 201 -13.07 -1.57 -8.12
CA PHE A 201 -11.94 -1.75 -7.21
C PHE A 201 -11.71 -3.24 -6.87
N ARG A 202 -12.77 -3.94 -6.50
CA ARG A 202 -12.70 -5.37 -6.12
C ARG A 202 -12.15 -6.21 -7.26
N ASP A 203 -12.74 -6.06 -8.45
CA ASP A 203 -12.41 -6.87 -9.61
C ASP A 203 -11.00 -6.58 -10.14
N GLU A 204 -10.52 -5.36 -9.95
CA GLU A 204 -9.19 -4.94 -10.36
C GLU A 204 -8.09 -5.40 -9.37
N TRP A 205 -8.26 -5.15 -8.06
CA TRP A 205 -7.16 -5.28 -7.10
C TRP A 205 -7.06 -6.64 -6.42
N SER A 206 -8.14 -7.38 -6.28
CA SER A 206 -8.07 -8.73 -5.68
C SER A 206 -7.12 -9.69 -6.41
N PRO A 207 -7.16 -9.82 -7.75
CA PRO A 207 -6.19 -10.63 -8.47
C PRO A 207 -4.78 -10.01 -8.50
N ARG A 208 -4.67 -8.68 -8.52
CA ARG A 208 -3.39 -7.97 -8.57
C ARG A 208 -2.52 -8.22 -7.34
N VAL A 209 -3.12 -8.25 -6.17
CA VAL A 209 -2.42 -8.54 -4.91
C VAL A 209 -1.78 -9.93 -4.95
N ILE A 210 -2.49 -10.93 -5.44
CA ILE A 210 -1.96 -12.29 -5.58
C ILE A 210 -0.79 -12.32 -6.56
N ASN A 211 -0.89 -11.58 -7.66
CA ASN A 211 0.17 -11.48 -8.64
C ASN A 211 1.43 -10.81 -8.07
N ILE A 212 1.27 -9.73 -7.27
CA ILE A 212 2.39 -9.06 -6.59
C ILE A 212 3.11 -10.02 -5.65
N GLU A 213 2.37 -10.76 -4.82
CA GLU A 213 2.93 -11.78 -3.91
C GLU A 213 3.73 -12.83 -4.68
N THR A 214 3.15 -13.36 -5.75
CA THR A 214 3.80 -14.36 -6.59
C THR A 214 5.12 -13.85 -7.16
N LYS A 215 5.13 -12.63 -7.70
CA LYS A 215 6.35 -12.03 -8.28
C LYS A 215 7.43 -11.76 -7.24
N MET A 216 7.05 -11.28 -6.06
CA MET A 216 8.01 -11.08 -4.96
C MET A 216 8.61 -12.42 -4.50
N GLN A 217 7.78 -13.48 -4.39
CA GLN A 217 8.25 -14.81 -4.01
C GLN A 217 9.21 -15.39 -5.06
N GLU A 218 8.88 -15.29 -6.36
CA GLU A 218 9.76 -15.70 -7.45
C GLU A 218 11.13 -15.04 -7.35
N ALA A 219 11.18 -13.72 -7.10
CA ALA A 219 12.43 -12.97 -6.96
C ALA A 219 13.24 -13.40 -5.72
N LEU A 220 12.57 -13.66 -4.59
CA LEU A 220 13.24 -14.18 -3.39
C LEU A 220 13.81 -15.60 -3.59
N ASP A 221 13.09 -16.44 -4.33
CA ASP A 221 13.55 -17.80 -4.66
C ASP A 221 14.76 -17.80 -5.58
N GLU A 222 14.88 -16.80 -6.46
CA GLU A 222 16.09 -16.62 -7.27
C GLU A 222 17.32 -16.27 -6.42
N CYS A 223 17.16 -15.52 -5.32
CA CYS A 223 18.23 -15.24 -4.37
C CYS A 223 18.67 -16.51 -3.62
N SER A 224 17.77 -17.43 -3.34
CA SER A 224 18.06 -18.66 -2.60
C SER A 224 18.80 -19.73 -3.41
N LYS A 225 18.63 -19.73 -4.73
CA LYS A 225 19.20 -20.75 -5.65
C LYS A 225 20.71 -20.61 -5.86
N ASN A 226 21.32 -19.54 -5.41
CA ASN A 226 22.75 -19.22 -5.65
C ASN A 226 23.61 -19.27 -4.39
N LYS A 227 23.18 -19.97 -3.33
CA LYS A 227 23.99 -20.41 -2.22
C LYS A 227 24.45 -21.85 -2.46
#